data_0eb7347d37fd05a6448ef1db182ab53c
#
_entry.id   0eb7347d37fd05a6448ef1db182ab53c
#
_cell.length_a   1.000
_cell.length_b   1.000
_cell.length_c   1.000
_cell.angle_alpha   90.00
_cell.angle_beta   90.00
_cell.angle_gamma   90.00
#
_symmetry.space_group_name_H-M   'P 1'
#
loop_
_entity.id
_entity.type
_entity.pdbx_description
1 polymer ?
#
loop_
_entity_poly.entity_id
_entity_poly.type
_entity_poly.pdbx_seq_one_letter_code
_entity_poly.pdbx_strand_id
1 'polypeptide(L)'
;VLYAYYEKVGERKKKMQTNQIYGLINSLAQQSMGESAITVTDTASLVSLGNAVLSSNTNTDAFTNVLVQRIARTIVSYRAYSNQLGNLAKSNIEWGAIVQKLKVAMPKATEDETYNLVDGQSVDMFKVSKPTTKQKFFVKRTPYNFFVTFQRVAIREAFTSVDAFGAWVSAVYGEVQNKLELSSENEGRAAMANMAGQVYNAAKPAQVVKLITLYKAETGKTVTRANYKSDSDFMRFCMRRWKEDSKNMRSMSTSYNAEGEERHTPEELQKFACLNSFMVAMETNVYYSAFHDEYLKKVVNLEIPYWQAEQTRDAISVKIEDGTEESGTKEVQINGLVAMMFDTDALGTFKEEVETLNTPINAAARYWNTYWHAEKLWFNDLSENCIIYTLE
;
A
#
# COMPACT_ATOMS: atom_id res chain seq x y z
N VAL A 1 -23.02 -19.56 8.60
CA VAL A 1 -21.86 -19.00 7.88
C VAL A 1 -21.18 -17.93 8.76
N LEU A 2 -21.89 -17.03 9.42
CA LEU A 2 -21.33 -16.03 10.35
C LEU A 2 -20.68 -16.67 11.59
N TYR A 3 -21.22 -17.76 12.10
CA TYR A 3 -20.63 -18.50 13.24
C TYR A 3 -19.28 -19.15 12.89
N ALA A 4 -19.15 -19.71 11.69
CA ALA A 4 -17.88 -20.30 11.22
C ALA A 4 -16.80 -19.25 10.89
N TYR A 5 -17.18 -18.00 10.63
CA TYR A 5 -16.23 -16.90 10.44
C TYR A 5 -15.66 -16.41 11.77
N TYR A 6 -16.47 -16.36 12.83
CA TYR A 6 -16.01 -15.99 14.18
C TYR A 6 -15.11 -17.07 14.80
N GLU A 7 -15.34 -18.35 14.53
CA GLU A 7 -14.44 -19.44 14.97
C GLU A 7 -13.07 -19.37 14.28
N LYS A 8 -13.01 -19.05 12.97
CA LYS A 8 -11.73 -18.87 12.25
C LYS A 8 -10.93 -17.65 12.70
N VAL A 9 -11.57 -16.59 13.18
CA VAL A 9 -10.90 -15.41 13.73
C VAL A 9 -10.42 -15.66 15.17
N GLY A 10 -11.05 -16.57 15.90
CA GLY A 10 -10.66 -16.96 17.27
C GLY A 10 -9.40 -17.82 17.36
N GLU A 11 -9.05 -18.58 16.31
CA GLU A 11 -7.91 -19.51 16.32
C GLU A 11 -6.53 -18.89 16.04
N ARG A 12 -6.42 -17.59 15.79
CA ARG A 12 -5.13 -16.94 15.48
C ARG A 12 -4.35 -16.42 16.70
N LYS A 13 -4.60 -16.96 17.89
CA LYS A 13 -3.70 -16.77 19.03
C LYS A 13 -2.74 -17.97 19.18
N LYS A 14 -1.89 -18.24 18.18
CA LYS A 14 -0.78 -19.16 18.40
C LYS A 14 0.31 -18.43 19.16
N LYS A 15 0.24 -18.50 20.52
CA LYS A 15 1.39 -18.28 21.39
C LYS A 15 2.51 -19.23 20.92
N MET A 16 3.74 -18.75 20.78
CA MET A 16 4.87 -19.63 20.45
C MET A 16 4.90 -20.79 21.45
N GLN A 17 5.01 -22.02 20.94
CA GLN A 17 5.15 -23.18 21.81
C GLN A 17 6.55 -23.17 22.46
N THR A 18 6.66 -23.64 23.69
CA THR A 18 7.90 -23.67 24.47
C THR A 18 9.08 -24.26 23.68
N ASN A 19 8.83 -25.33 22.90
CA ASN A 19 9.86 -25.95 22.06
C ASN A 19 10.34 -25.03 20.92
N GLN A 20 9.48 -24.18 20.38
CA GLN A 20 9.86 -23.19 19.36
C GLN A 20 10.71 -22.08 19.96
N ILE A 21 10.42 -21.68 21.19
CA ILE A 21 11.21 -20.70 21.94
C ILE A 21 12.59 -21.24 22.23
N TYR A 22 12.70 -22.49 22.73
CA TYR A 22 13.99 -23.15 22.93
C TYR A 22 14.79 -23.28 21.63
N GLY A 23 14.14 -23.66 20.54
CA GLY A 23 14.78 -23.74 19.22
C GLY A 23 15.33 -22.39 18.76
N LEU A 24 14.57 -21.31 18.96
CA LEU A 24 15.01 -19.95 18.64
C LEU A 24 16.20 -19.53 19.51
N ILE A 25 16.10 -19.69 20.83
CA ILE A 25 17.15 -19.32 21.78
C ILE A 25 18.45 -20.08 21.50
N ASN A 26 18.38 -21.40 21.31
CA ASN A 26 19.53 -22.23 21.00
C ASN A 26 20.22 -21.82 19.70
N SER A 27 19.44 -21.51 18.68
CA SER A 27 19.99 -21.07 17.41
C SER A 27 20.61 -19.66 17.49
N LEU A 28 20.07 -18.77 18.32
CA LEU A 28 20.66 -17.45 18.61
C LEU A 28 21.97 -17.59 19.39
N ALA A 29 21.96 -18.42 20.44
CA ALA A 29 23.16 -18.70 21.25
C ALA A 29 24.28 -19.28 20.40
N GLN A 30 23.97 -20.24 19.54
CA GLN A 30 24.96 -20.89 18.66
C GLN A 30 25.55 -19.92 17.63
N GLN A 31 24.75 -19.03 17.06
CA GLN A 31 25.22 -18.02 16.11
C GLN A 31 26.03 -16.89 16.76
N SER A 32 25.69 -16.53 18.01
CA SER A 32 26.36 -15.43 18.70
C SER A 32 27.61 -15.85 19.47
N MET A 33 27.61 -17.06 20.05
CA MET A 33 28.68 -17.54 20.96
C MET A 33 29.43 -18.79 20.44
N GLY A 34 29.02 -19.30 19.26
CA GLY A 34 29.68 -20.48 18.64
C GLY A 34 29.33 -21.80 19.32
N GLU A 35 30.20 -22.81 19.13
CA GLU A 35 30.03 -24.18 19.64
C GLU A 35 30.06 -24.28 21.18
N SER A 36 30.57 -23.28 21.86
CA SER A 36 30.61 -23.21 23.33
C SER A 36 29.30 -22.69 23.96
N ALA A 37 28.27 -22.42 23.15
CA ALA A 37 26.99 -21.93 23.62
C ALA A 37 26.25 -22.97 24.47
N ILE A 38 25.70 -22.53 25.62
CA ILE A 38 24.86 -23.37 26.48
C ILE A 38 23.59 -23.74 25.75
N THR A 39 23.32 -25.04 25.61
CA THR A 39 22.06 -25.52 25.02
C THR A 39 20.93 -25.42 26.06
N VAL A 40 19.89 -24.69 25.70
CA VAL A 40 18.72 -24.48 26.58
C VAL A 40 17.70 -25.60 26.38
N THR A 41 17.44 -26.31 27.45
CA THR A 41 16.42 -27.39 27.52
C THR A 41 15.39 -27.13 28.61
N ASP A 42 15.73 -26.30 29.58
CA ASP A 42 14.87 -25.95 30.72
C ASP A 42 15.13 -24.49 31.17
N THR A 43 14.40 -24.07 32.22
CA THR A 43 14.52 -22.71 32.76
C THR A 43 15.90 -22.46 33.41
N ALA A 44 16.52 -23.48 34.00
CA ALA A 44 17.81 -23.32 34.65
C ALA A 44 18.96 -23.09 33.60
N SER A 45 18.93 -23.85 32.52
CA SER A 45 19.86 -23.65 31.39
C SER A 45 19.62 -22.32 30.67
N LEU A 46 18.36 -21.85 30.60
CA LEU A 46 18.03 -20.51 30.09
C LEU A 46 18.64 -19.41 30.93
N VAL A 47 18.51 -19.46 32.26
CA VAL A 47 19.14 -18.49 33.17
C VAL A 47 20.64 -18.53 33.07
N SER A 48 21.22 -19.72 32.94
CA SER A 48 22.67 -19.89 32.75
C SER A 48 23.16 -19.27 31.46
N LEU A 49 22.43 -19.45 30.36
CA LEU A 49 22.73 -18.79 29.09
C LEU A 49 22.60 -17.27 29.22
N GLY A 50 21.55 -16.78 29.87
CA GLY A 50 21.33 -15.35 30.12
C GLY A 50 22.52 -14.72 30.88
N ASN A 51 23.02 -15.41 31.90
CA ASN A 51 24.24 -14.98 32.63
C ASN A 51 25.46 -14.97 31.73
N ALA A 52 25.67 -15.97 30.87
CA ALA A 52 26.76 -16.04 29.93
C ALA A 52 26.71 -14.91 28.87
N VAL A 53 25.53 -14.62 28.35
CA VAL A 53 25.28 -13.49 27.42
C VAL A 53 25.60 -12.15 28.10
N LEU A 54 25.17 -11.98 29.34
CA LEU A 54 25.34 -10.72 30.09
C LEU A 54 26.71 -10.62 30.80
N SER A 55 27.57 -11.63 30.73
CA SER A 55 28.87 -11.63 31.37
C SER A 55 29.82 -10.59 30.81
N SER A 56 29.72 -10.30 29.53
CA SER A 56 30.53 -9.28 28.85
C SER A 56 29.69 -8.43 27.87
N ASN A 57 30.17 -7.23 27.56
CA ASN A 57 29.53 -6.38 26.57
C ASN A 57 29.62 -7.01 25.18
N THR A 58 30.76 -7.64 24.85
CA THR A 58 30.96 -8.31 23.54
C THR A 58 29.95 -9.44 23.32
N ASN A 59 29.66 -10.27 24.34
CA ASN A 59 28.68 -11.33 24.22
C ASN A 59 27.26 -10.76 24.10
N THR A 60 26.98 -9.70 24.84
CA THR A 60 25.66 -9.01 24.76
C THR A 60 25.46 -8.42 23.38
N ASP A 61 26.44 -7.74 22.81
CA ASP A 61 26.41 -7.15 21.48
C ASP A 61 26.26 -8.23 20.41
N ALA A 62 27.04 -9.30 20.48
CA ALA A 62 26.98 -10.41 19.54
C ALA A 62 25.59 -11.09 19.55
N PHE A 63 25.05 -11.39 20.74
CA PHE A 63 23.72 -11.99 20.89
C PHE A 63 22.63 -11.07 20.34
N THR A 64 22.69 -9.78 20.67
CA THR A 64 21.70 -8.80 20.23
C THR A 64 21.73 -8.60 18.72
N ASN A 65 22.91 -8.52 18.11
CA ASN A 65 23.06 -8.40 16.66
C ASN A 65 22.43 -9.59 15.94
N VAL A 66 22.70 -10.81 16.39
CA VAL A 66 22.11 -12.01 15.81
C VAL A 66 20.59 -12.05 16.06
N LEU A 67 20.13 -11.68 17.26
CA LEU A 67 18.73 -11.57 17.59
C LEU A 67 18.01 -10.61 16.64
N VAL A 68 18.54 -9.42 16.46
CA VAL A 68 17.96 -8.39 15.59
C VAL A 68 17.93 -8.82 14.13
N GLN A 69 19.01 -9.41 13.60
CA GLN A 69 19.04 -9.93 12.23
C GLN A 69 18.03 -11.07 11.99
N ARG A 70 17.85 -11.95 12.98
CA ARG A 70 16.84 -13.00 12.89
C ARG A 70 15.43 -12.47 13.03
N ILE A 71 15.24 -11.45 13.83
CA ILE A 71 14.01 -10.73 13.99
C ILE A 71 13.49 -10.26 12.63
N ALA A 72 14.29 -9.69 11.79
CA ALA A 72 13.91 -9.28 10.44
C ALA A 72 13.41 -10.45 9.55
N ARG A 73 13.71 -11.70 9.89
CA ARG A 73 13.41 -12.90 9.08
C ARG A 73 12.34 -13.83 9.67
N THR A 74 11.95 -13.67 10.92
CA THR A 74 11.05 -14.62 11.60
C THR A 74 9.70 -13.96 11.89
N ILE A 75 8.64 -14.43 11.26
CA ILE A 75 7.27 -14.01 11.55
C ILE A 75 6.83 -14.67 12.85
N VAL A 76 6.81 -13.91 13.92
CA VAL A 76 6.21 -14.34 15.19
C VAL A 76 4.76 -13.89 15.22
N SER A 77 3.83 -14.82 15.38
CA SER A 77 2.40 -14.51 15.41
C SER A 77 1.97 -13.80 16.71
N TYR A 78 2.28 -12.54 16.78
CA TYR A 78 1.55 -11.59 17.60
C TYR A 78 0.53 -10.90 16.71
N ARG A 79 -0.49 -10.19 17.22
CA ARG A 79 -1.45 -9.47 16.35
C ARG A 79 -0.70 -8.59 15.36
N ALA A 80 -0.21 -9.20 14.30
CA ALA A 80 0.46 -8.50 13.24
C ALA A 80 -0.57 -7.58 12.59
N TYR A 81 -0.29 -6.30 12.57
CA TYR A 81 -1.03 -5.36 11.76
C TYR A 81 -0.78 -5.74 10.30
N SER A 82 -1.84 -5.95 9.55
CA SER A 82 -1.77 -6.18 8.11
C SER A 82 -2.08 -4.87 7.41
N ASN A 83 -1.18 -4.44 6.56
CA ASN A 83 -1.38 -3.26 5.70
C ASN A 83 -2.64 -3.45 4.84
N GLN A 84 -3.63 -2.60 5.04
CA GLN A 84 -4.88 -2.65 4.29
C GLN A 84 -4.69 -2.26 2.82
N LEU A 85 -3.61 -1.56 2.50
CA LEU A 85 -3.24 -1.14 1.15
C LEU A 85 -2.18 -2.04 0.52
N GLY A 86 -1.97 -3.26 1.05
CA GLY A 86 -1.00 -4.22 0.53
C GLY A 86 -1.16 -4.52 -0.97
N ASN A 87 -2.37 -4.38 -1.49
CA ASN A 87 -2.67 -4.56 -2.93
C ASN A 87 -2.06 -3.46 -3.83
N LEU A 88 -1.58 -2.36 -3.26
CA LEU A 88 -0.83 -1.32 -3.98
C LEU A 88 0.67 -1.62 -4.03
N ALA A 89 1.14 -2.56 -3.21
CA ALA A 89 2.54 -2.96 -3.21
C ALA A 89 2.85 -3.72 -4.51
N LYS A 90 3.85 -3.23 -5.20
CA LYS A 90 4.49 -3.91 -6.34
C LYS A 90 5.62 -4.82 -5.81
N SER A 91 6.36 -5.45 -6.72
CA SER A 91 7.54 -6.24 -6.33
C SER A 91 8.55 -5.40 -5.54
N ASN A 92 9.33 -6.07 -4.69
CA ASN A 92 10.46 -5.43 -4.05
C ASN A 92 11.47 -5.00 -5.12
N ILE A 93 12.10 -3.84 -4.92
CA ILE A 93 13.17 -3.33 -5.77
C ILE A 93 14.51 -3.49 -5.05
N GLU A 94 15.54 -3.78 -5.84
CA GLU A 94 16.90 -3.78 -5.35
C GLU A 94 17.34 -2.35 -5.00
N TRP A 95 18.24 -2.26 -4.03
CA TRP A 95 18.78 -0.97 -3.57
C TRP A 95 19.41 -0.18 -4.72
N GLY A 96 19.00 1.08 -4.85
CA GLY A 96 19.48 1.95 -5.93
C GLY A 96 18.74 1.79 -7.28
N ALA A 97 17.80 0.85 -7.43
CA ALA A 97 17.08 0.66 -8.68
C ALA A 97 16.13 1.83 -8.99
N ILE A 98 16.14 2.25 -10.25
CA ILE A 98 15.20 3.24 -10.80
C ILE A 98 14.06 2.47 -11.45
N VAL A 99 12.82 2.81 -11.10
CA VAL A 99 11.66 2.24 -11.78
C VAL A 99 11.43 2.98 -13.08
N GLN A 100 11.59 2.26 -14.18
CA GLN A 100 11.38 2.78 -15.54
C GLN A 100 10.13 2.17 -16.14
N LYS A 101 9.28 3.01 -16.70
CA LYS A 101 8.13 2.59 -17.52
C LYS A 101 8.38 3.00 -18.97
N LEU A 102 8.38 2.01 -19.86
CA LEU A 102 8.55 2.21 -21.29
C LEU A 102 7.19 2.05 -21.98
N LYS A 103 6.81 3.02 -22.79
CA LYS A 103 5.58 3.00 -23.58
C LYS A 103 5.90 3.22 -25.05
N VAL A 104 5.25 2.45 -25.89
CA VAL A 104 5.32 2.63 -27.35
C VAL A 104 3.97 3.17 -27.82
N ALA A 105 3.98 4.31 -28.49
CA ALA A 105 2.76 4.86 -29.07
C ALA A 105 2.28 3.98 -30.21
N MET A 106 0.99 3.67 -30.25
CA MET A 106 0.39 2.92 -31.34
C MET A 106 0.46 3.72 -32.64
N PRO A 107 0.83 3.10 -33.77
CA PRO A 107 0.78 3.74 -35.05
C PRO A 107 -0.69 4.07 -35.40
N LYS A 108 -0.91 5.25 -35.97
CA LYS A 108 -2.24 5.60 -36.49
C LYS A 108 -2.50 4.82 -37.76
N ALA A 109 -3.67 4.26 -37.90
CA ALA A 109 -4.11 3.73 -39.18
C ALA A 109 -4.23 4.89 -40.20
N THR A 110 -3.65 4.71 -41.34
CA THR A 110 -3.79 5.62 -42.48
C THR A 110 -4.67 4.96 -43.52
N GLU A 111 -5.40 5.79 -44.27
CA GLU A 111 -6.20 5.30 -45.37
C GLU A 111 -5.26 4.66 -46.43
N ASP A 112 -5.70 3.56 -47.01
CA ASP A 112 -4.91 2.87 -48.04
C ASP A 112 -5.03 3.62 -49.35
N GLU A 113 -3.95 4.28 -49.75
CA GLU A 113 -3.89 5.10 -50.96
C GLU A 113 -4.04 4.25 -52.26
N THR A 114 -3.95 2.90 -52.14
CA THR A 114 -4.05 2.02 -53.33
C THR A 114 -5.42 2.01 -53.98
N TYR A 115 -6.49 2.36 -53.24
CA TYR A 115 -7.84 2.46 -53.76
C TYR A 115 -8.12 3.79 -54.50
N ASN A 116 -7.26 4.79 -54.30
CA ASN A 116 -7.42 6.14 -54.88
C ASN A 116 -6.31 6.51 -55.85
N LEU A 117 -5.63 5.52 -56.44
CA LEU A 117 -4.57 5.77 -57.41
C LEU A 117 -5.11 6.44 -58.64
N VAL A 118 -4.52 7.58 -59.03
CA VAL A 118 -4.81 8.33 -60.22
C VAL A 118 -3.63 8.16 -61.21
N ASP A 119 -3.93 8.05 -62.48
CA ASP A 119 -2.92 7.88 -63.53
C ASP A 119 -1.88 9.02 -63.46
N GLY A 120 -0.61 8.67 -63.45
CA GLY A 120 0.52 9.63 -63.29
C GLY A 120 0.93 9.99 -61.88
N GLN A 121 0.26 9.46 -60.84
CA GLN A 121 0.67 9.61 -59.45
C GLN A 121 1.39 8.34 -58.93
N SER A 122 2.42 8.53 -58.14
CA SER A 122 3.13 7.45 -57.47
C SER A 122 2.99 7.56 -55.94
N VAL A 123 2.86 6.43 -55.27
CA VAL A 123 2.91 6.35 -53.80
C VAL A 123 4.36 6.13 -53.38
N ASP A 124 4.85 6.88 -52.39
CA ASP A 124 6.19 6.71 -51.86
C ASP A 124 6.32 5.37 -51.11
N MET A 125 6.96 4.41 -51.78
CA MET A 125 7.19 3.06 -51.29
C MET A 125 8.23 3.00 -50.14
N PHE A 126 9.01 4.05 -49.95
CA PHE A 126 10.11 4.12 -48.98
C PHE A 126 9.79 5.04 -47.79
N LYS A 127 8.52 5.45 -47.62
CA LYS A 127 8.09 6.26 -46.49
C LYS A 127 8.33 5.52 -45.16
N VAL A 128 9.21 6.07 -44.32
CA VAL A 128 9.58 5.49 -43.03
C VAL A 128 8.72 6.08 -41.92
N SER A 129 7.97 5.23 -41.24
CA SER A 129 7.26 5.58 -39.99
C SER A 129 7.94 4.90 -38.81
N LYS A 130 8.61 5.67 -37.96
CA LYS A 130 9.27 5.14 -36.76
C LYS A 130 8.30 5.11 -35.59
N PRO A 131 8.27 4.03 -34.79
CA PRO A 131 7.47 4.02 -33.55
C PRO A 131 8.01 5.06 -32.59
N THR A 132 7.11 5.83 -32.00
CA THR A 132 7.47 6.79 -30.94
C THR A 132 7.44 6.10 -29.60
N THR A 133 8.56 6.11 -28.91
CA THR A 133 8.67 5.57 -27.56
C THR A 133 8.68 6.70 -26.52
N LYS A 134 7.91 6.56 -25.47
CA LYS A 134 7.93 7.45 -24.30
C LYS A 134 8.50 6.69 -23.12
N GLN A 135 9.36 7.33 -22.36
CA GLN A 135 9.95 6.76 -21.14
C GLN A 135 9.58 7.63 -19.95
N LYS A 136 9.20 6.99 -18.86
CA LYS A 136 8.97 7.64 -17.57
C LYS A 136 9.87 6.99 -16.52
N PHE A 137 10.47 7.82 -15.68
CA PHE A 137 11.33 7.39 -14.58
C PHE A 137 10.71 7.83 -13.27
N PHE A 138 10.57 6.90 -12.33
CA PHE A 138 10.10 7.17 -10.98
C PHE A 138 11.30 7.05 -10.04
N VAL A 139 11.76 8.18 -9.51
CA VAL A 139 13.07 8.30 -8.82
C VAL A 139 12.90 8.78 -7.38
N LYS A 140 11.73 9.32 -7.01
CA LYS A 140 11.53 9.92 -5.70
C LYS A 140 11.42 8.87 -4.62
N ARG A 141 12.44 8.79 -3.77
CA ARG A 141 12.51 7.90 -2.62
C ARG A 141 12.30 8.67 -1.35
N THR A 142 11.62 8.05 -0.41
CA THR A 142 11.46 8.60 0.93
C THR A 142 12.20 7.71 1.92
N PRO A 143 13.42 8.11 2.35
CA PRO A 143 14.10 7.40 3.41
C PRO A 143 13.38 7.64 4.74
N TYR A 144 13.23 6.59 5.53
CA TYR A 144 12.72 6.71 6.88
C TYR A 144 13.48 5.76 7.79
N ASN A 145 13.61 6.16 9.04
CA ASN A 145 14.17 5.32 10.06
C ASN A 145 13.28 5.32 11.31
N PHE A 146 13.37 4.27 12.06
CA PHE A 146 12.87 4.22 13.42
C PHE A 146 13.83 3.41 14.26
N PHE A 147 13.84 3.72 15.55
CA PHE A 147 14.75 3.05 16.46
C PHE A 147 14.05 2.61 17.74
N VAL A 148 14.57 1.57 18.33
CA VAL A 148 14.15 1.06 19.63
C VAL A 148 15.36 1.00 20.56
N THR A 149 15.18 1.48 21.76
CA THR A 149 16.19 1.43 22.81
C THR A 149 16.05 0.14 23.61
N PHE A 150 17.11 -0.63 23.68
CA PHE A 150 17.20 -1.84 24.50
C PHE A 150 17.98 -1.56 25.76
N GLN A 151 17.36 -1.82 26.91
CA GLN A 151 18.00 -1.72 28.20
C GLN A 151 18.51 -3.09 28.63
N ARG A 152 19.74 -3.15 29.15
CA ARG A 152 20.34 -4.39 29.65
C ARG A 152 19.51 -5.05 30.76
N VAL A 153 18.80 -4.24 31.56
CA VAL A 153 17.91 -4.73 32.62
C VAL A 153 16.74 -5.50 32.03
N ALA A 154 16.09 -4.99 30.97
CA ALA A 154 14.97 -5.64 30.32
C ALA A 154 15.36 -7.00 29.71
N ILE A 155 16.56 -7.10 29.11
CA ILE A 155 17.09 -8.37 28.61
C ILE A 155 17.30 -9.36 29.77
N ARG A 156 17.89 -8.90 30.88
CA ARG A 156 18.09 -9.74 32.07
C ARG A 156 16.78 -10.28 32.61
N GLU A 157 15.75 -9.45 32.64
CA GLU A 157 14.42 -9.86 33.05
C GLU A 157 13.79 -10.86 32.06
N ALA A 158 14.02 -10.70 30.77
CA ALA A 158 13.57 -11.64 29.75
C ALA A 158 14.17 -13.05 29.92
N PHE A 159 15.41 -13.17 30.39
CA PHE A 159 16.05 -14.45 30.64
C PHE A 159 15.63 -15.14 31.95
N THR A 160 14.70 -14.59 32.72
CA THR A 160 14.18 -15.21 33.95
C THR A 160 13.32 -16.44 33.69
N SER A 161 12.61 -16.47 32.57
CA SER A 161 11.80 -17.63 32.17
C SER A 161 11.61 -17.67 30.65
N VAL A 162 11.28 -18.85 30.13
CA VAL A 162 11.01 -19.04 28.69
C VAL A 162 9.83 -18.21 28.22
N ASP A 163 8.78 -18.14 29.06
CA ASP A 163 7.60 -17.33 28.76
C ASP A 163 7.91 -15.83 28.75
N ALA A 164 8.73 -15.35 29.68
CA ALA A 164 9.18 -13.95 29.73
C ALA A 164 10.02 -13.59 28.48
N PHE A 165 10.95 -14.46 28.08
CA PHE A 165 11.75 -14.27 26.86
C PHE A 165 10.88 -14.26 25.62
N GLY A 166 9.98 -15.21 25.48
CA GLY A 166 9.04 -15.27 24.36
C GLY A 166 8.13 -14.04 24.28
N ALA A 167 7.63 -13.56 25.42
CA ALA A 167 6.80 -12.36 25.51
C ALA A 167 7.60 -11.09 25.10
N TRP A 168 8.84 -10.96 25.60
CA TRP A 168 9.72 -9.84 25.28
C TRP A 168 10.08 -9.80 23.79
N VAL A 169 10.52 -10.91 23.24
CA VAL A 169 10.80 -11.04 21.81
C VAL A 169 9.57 -10.70 20.99
N SER A 170 8.40 -11.27 21.31
CA SER A 170 7.14 -11.00 20.60
C SER A 170 6.71 -9.54 20.65
N ALA A 171 6.91 -8.87 21.79
CA ALA A 171 6.56 -7.45 21.95
C ALA A 171 7.45 -6.56 21.09
N VAL A 172 8.77 -6.77 21.11
CA VAL A 172 9.71 -5.99 20.28
C VAL A 172 9.44 -6.20 18.78
N TYR A 173 9.20 -7.45 18.40
CA TYR A 173 8.89 -7.78 17.00
C TYR A 173 7.59 -7.18 16.52
N GLY A 174 6.54 -7.40 17.29
CA GLY A 174 5.22 -6.91 16.93
C GLY A 174 5.24 -5.40 16.72
N GLU A 175 5.96 -4.68 17.58
CA GLU A 175 6.04 -3.22 17.49
C GLU A 175 6.79 -2.76 16.23
N VAL A 176 7.94 -3.37 15.93
CA VAL A 176 8.72 -3.05 14.73
C VAL A 176 7.94 -3.37 13.45
N GLN A 177 7.36 -4.56 13.39
CA GLN A 177 6.57 -4.98 12.23
C GLN A 177 5.34 -4.07 12.03
N ASN A 178 4.61 -3.78 13.10
CA ASN A 178 3.44 -2.91 13.03
C ASN A 178 3.81 -1.50 12.56
N LYS A 179 4.95 -0.96 13.00
CA LYS A 179 5.44 0.36 12.53
C LYS A 179 5.81 0.34 11.04
N LEU A 180 6.45 -0.73 10.56
CA LEU A 180 6.78 -0.90 9.15
C LEU A 180 5.51 -0.95 8.29
N GLU A 181 4.54 -1.77 8.69
CA GLU A 181 3.27 -1.90 7.96
C GLU A 181 2.46 -0.60 7.99
N LEU A 182 2.37 0.07 9.13
CA LEU A 182 1.68 1.36 9.25
C LEU A 182 2.33 2.45 8.40
N SER A 183 3.67 2.50 8.38
CA SER A 183 4.40 3.44 7.51
C SER A 183 4.12 3.15 6.03
N SER A 184 4.08 1.87 5.63
CA SER A 184 3.72 1.46 4.26
C SER A 184 2.29 1.87 3.89
N GLU A 185 1.34 1.73 4.82
CA GLU A 185 -0.04 2.13 4.60
C GLU A 185 -0.17 3.65 4.44
N ASN A 186 0.52 4.42 5.28
CA ASN A 186 0.51 5.88 5.18
C ASN A 186 1.05 6.38 3.84
N GLU A 187 2.06 5.74 3.29
CA GLU A 187 2.57 6.07 1.96
C GLU A 187 1.59 5.69 0.84
N GLY A 188 0.96 4.53 0.94
CA GLY A 188 -0.11 4.16 0.02
C GLY A 188 -1.26 5.16 0.02
N ARG A 189 -1.66 5.65 1.21
CA ARG A 189 -2.67 6.73 1.36
C ARG A 189 -2.20 8.04 0.73
N ALA A 190 -0.93 8.42 0.95
CA ALA A 190 -0.35 9.62 0.34
C ALA A 190 -0.30 9.53 -1.18
N ALA A 191 0.07 8.37 -1.73
CA ALA A 191 0.07 8.12 -3.17
C ALA A 191 -1.33 8.25 -3.78
N MET A 192 -2.35 7.64 -3.13
CA MET A 192 -3.75 7.76 -3.58
C MET A 192 -4.27 9.19 -3.50
N ALA A 193 -4.01 9.89 -2.40
CA ALA A 193 -4.42 11.28 -2.24
C ALA A 193 -3.77 12.19 -3.29
N ASN A 194 -2.47 12.00 -3.55
CA ASN A 194 -1.74 12.74 -4.57
C ASN A 194 -2.30 12.47 -5.98
N MET A 195 -2.56 11.19 -6.32
CA MET A 195 -3.19 10.83 -7.59
C MET A 195 -4.56 11.49 -7.74
N ALA A 196 -5.40 11.43 -6.71
CA ALA A 196 -6.70 12.09 -6.72
C ALA A 196 -6.57 13.61 -6.90
N GLY A 197 -5.60 14.25 -6.24
CA GLY A 197 -5.31 15.67 -6.38
C GLY A 197 -4.92 16.05 -7.80
N GLN A 198 -4.06 15.28 -8.43
CA GLN A 198 -3.61 15.51 -9.80
C GLN A 198 -4.74 15.30 -10.81
N VAL A 199 -5.55 14.25 -10.65
CA VAL A 199 -6.74 14.01 -11.49
C VAL A 199 -7.76 15.14 -11.34
N TYR A 200 -8.02 15.59 -10.11
CA TYR A 200 -8.92 16.70 -9.83
C TYR A 200 -8.42 18.02 -10.44
N ASN A 201 -7.11 18.28 -10.35
CA ASN A 201 -6.49 19.46 -10.96
C ASN A 201 -6.55 19.45 -12.50
N ALA A 202 -6.43 18.27 -13.11
CA ALA A 202 -6.58 18.10 -14.57
C ALA A 202 -8.02 18.37 -15.04
N ALA A 203 -9.00 18.24 -14.15
CA ALA A 203 -10.41 18.62 -14.31
C ALA A 203 -11.10 18.05 -15.58
N LYS A 204 -10.70 16.86 -16.04
CA LYS A 204 -11.38 16.22 -17.17
C LYS A 204 -12.76 15.69 -16.76
N PRO A 205 -13.85 15.98 -17.49
CA PRO A 205 -15.21 15.60 -17.08
C PRO A 205 -15.42 14.09 -16.89
N ALA A 206 -14.71 13.26 -17.66
CA ALA A 206 -14.82 11.80 -17.54
C ALA A 206 -14.03 11.24 -16.34
N GLN A 207 -13.07 11.98 -15.80
CA GLN A 207 -12.24 11.56 -14.66
C GLN A 207 -12.76 12.07 -13.32
N VAL A 208 -13.49 13.19 -13.31
CA VAL A 208 -14.04 13.79 -12.08
C VAL A 208 -15.55 13.69 -12.12
N VAL A 209 -16.10 12.67 -11.46
CA VAL A 209 -17.54 12.41 -11.44
C VAL A 209 -18.17 13.03 -10.21
N LYS A 210 -18.99 14.07 -10.40
CA LYS A 210 -19.74 14.76 -9.36
C LYS A 210 -21.08 14.07 -9.14
N LEU A 211 -21.12 13.15 -8.17
CA LEU A 211 -22.24 12.20 -8.01
C LEU A 211 -23.59 12.88 -7.73
N ILE A 212 -23.64 13.88 -6.86
CA ILE A 212 -24.90 14.58 -6.51
C ILE A 212 -25.40 15.39 -7.71
N THR A 213 -24.50 16.11 -8.37
CA THR A 213 -24.85 16.91 -9.55
C THR A 213 -25.36 16.01 -10.68
N LEU A 214 -24.69 14.88 -10.93
CA LEU A 214 -25.07 13.94 -11.96
C LEU A 214 -26.41 13.24 -11.62
N TYR A 215 -26.62 12.84 -10.38
CA TYR A 215 -27.87 12.26 -9.90
C TYR A 215 -29.06 13.20 -10.12
N LYS A 216 -28.88 14.47 -9.75
CA LYS A 216 -29.90 15.50 -9.98
C LYS A 216 -30.18 15.70 -11.46
N ALA A 217 -29.17 15.72 -12.31
CA ALA A 217 -29.31 15.89 -13.75
C ALA A 217 -30.10 14.72 -14.40
N GLU A 218 -29.83 13.47 -13.98
CA GLU A 218 -30.43 12.29 -14.58
C GLU A 218 -31.85 11.97 -14.01
N THR A 219 -32.05 12.21 -12.71
CA THR A 219 -33.29 11.77 -12.03
C THR A 219 -34.23 12.90 -11.65
N GLY A 220 -33.79 14.15 -11.66
CA GLY A 220 -34.52 15.31 -11.15
C GLY A 220 -34.63 15.35 -9.62
N LYS A 221 -34.13 14.32 -8.90
CA LYS A 221 -34.18 14.25 -7.44
C LYS A 221 -33.00 15.01 -6.82
N THR A 222 -33.21 15.57 -5.63
CA THR A 222 -32.17 16.31 -4.90
C THR A 222 -31.71 15.53 -3.68
N VAL A 223 -30.42 15.27 -3.60
CA VAL A 223 -29.72 14.70 -2.45
C VAL A 223 -28.68 15.70 -1.98
N THR A 224 -28.41 15.73 -0.68
CA THR A 224 -27.42 16.61 -0.06
C THR A 224 -26.34 15.80 0.65
N ARG A 225 -25.22 16.43 0.98
CA ARG A 225 -24.17 15.80 1.80
C ARG A 225 -24.66 15.35 3.19
N ALA A 226 -25.74 15.93 3.69
CA ALA A 226 -26.29 15.57 4.99
C ALA A 226 -27.14 14.29 4.95
N ASN A 227 -27.83 13.99 3.84
CA ASN A 227 -28.82 12.90 3.76
C ASN A 227 -28.46 11.77 2.77
N TYR A 228 -27.37 11.88 2.01
CA TYR A 228 -27.03 10.88 1.00
C TYR A 228 -26.86 9.47 1.56
N LYS A 229 -26.40 9.34 2.82
CA LYS A 229 -26.18 8.04 3.48
C LYS A 229 -27.44 7.23 3.72
N SER A 230 -28.60 7.90 3.76
CA SER A 230 -29.91 7.27 3.97
C SER A 230 -30.76 7.18 2.72
N ASP A 231 -30.29 7.66 1.57
CA ASP A 231 -31.01 7.62 0.30
C ASP A 231 -30.64 6.38 -0.52
N SER A 232 -31.52 5.40 -0.54
CA SER A 232 -31.29 4.14 -1.26
C SER A 232 -31.27 4.29 -2.78
N ASP A 233 -32.02 5.25 -3.34
CA ASP A 233 -32.05 5.50 -4.78
C ASP A 233 -30.71 6.11 -5.23
N PHE A 234 -30.16 7.03 -4.43
CA PHE A 234 -28.84 7.60 -4.68
C PHE A 234 -27.74 6.54 -4.60
N MET A 235 -27.80 5.64 -3.60
CA MET A 235 -26.81 4.57 -3.49
C MET A 235 -26.87 3.60 -4.68
N ARG A 236 -28.07 3.25 -5.16
CA ARG A 236 -28.24 2.44 -6.40
C ARG A 236 -27.69 3.15 -7.63
N PHE A 237 -27.90 4.45 -7.71
CA PHE A 237 -27.36 5.28 -8.77
C PHE A 237 -25.82 5.26 -8.77
N CYS A 238 -25.18 5.42 -7.61
CA CYS A 238 -23.73 5.35 -7.48
C CYS A 238 -23.18 3.98 -7.95
N MET A 239 -23.82 2.88 -7.54
CA MET A 239 -23.42 1.54 -7.97
C MET A 239 -23.56 1.35 -9.49
N ARG A 240 -24.67 1.83 -10.08
CA ARG A 240 -24.86 1.79 -11.52
C ARG A 240 -23.76 2.58 -12.24
N ARG A 241 -23.47 3.77 -11.78
CA ARG A 241 -22.44 4.63 -12.36
C ARG A 241 -21.05 3.99 -12.31
N TRP A 242 -20.68 3.42 -11.18
CA TRP A 242 -19.41 2.70 -11.07
C TRP A 242 -19.31 1.53 -12.05
N LYS A 243 -20.40 0.79 -12.21
CA LYS A 243 -20.47 -0.32 -13.18
C LYS A 243 -20.31 0.16 -14.62
N GLU A 244 -20.95 1.26 -14.96
CA GLU A 244 -20.84 1.89 -16.28
C GLU A 244 -19.40 2.36 -16.54
N ASP A 245 -18.80 3.07 -15.60
CA ASP A 245 -17.44 3.57 -15.72
C ASP A 245 -16.42 2.43 -15.82
N SER A 246 -16.59 1.37 -15.03
CA SER A 246 -15.75 0.17 -15.14
C SER A 246 -15.81 -0.46 -16.52
N LYS A 247 -17.01 -0.57 -17.11
CA LYS A 247 -17.17 -1.09 -18.47
C LYS A 247 -16.60 -0.16 -19.53
N ASN A 248 -16.75 1.15 -19.35
CA ASN A 248 -16.23 2.13 -20.28
C ASN A 248 -14.70 2.17 -20.28
N MET A 249 -14.06 1.98 -19.11
CA MET A 249 -12.59 1.90 -19.01
C MET A 249 -11.98 0.69 -19.75
N ARG A 250 -12.77 -0.34 -20.07
CA ARG A 250 -12.32 -1.50 -20.88
C ARG A 250 -12.10 -1.15 -22.34
N SER A 251 -12.75 -0.09 -22.81
CA SER A 251 -12.60 0.37 -24.18
C SER A 251 -11.40 1.29 -24.31
N MET A 252 -10.72 1.24 -25.45
CA MET A 252 -9.63 2.16 -25.76
C MET A 252 -10.15 3.61 -25.77
N SER A 253 -9.62 4.46 -24.88
CA SER A 253 -10.07 5.83 -24.73
C SER A 253 -8.96 6.74 -24.23
N THR A 254 -9.03 8.01 -24.60
CA THR A 254 -8.16 9.10 -24.10
C THR A 254 -8.81 9.88 -22.94
N SER A 255 -10.05 9.55 -22.59
CA SER A 255 -10.88 10.36 -21.69
C SER A 255 -10.59 10.10 -20.20
N TYR A 256 -10.11 8.90 -19.86
CA TYR A 256 -9.97 8.44 -18.48
C TYR A 256 -8.58 8.61 -17.88
N ASN A 257 -7.64 9.21 -18.61
CA ASN A 257 -6.31 9.55 -18.09
C ASN A 257 -6.00 11.04 -18.30
N ALA A 258 -5.18 11.60 -17.40
CA ALA A 258 -4.90 13.03 -17.40
C ALA A 258 -4.05 13.48 -18.62
N GLU A 259 -3.18 12.61 -19.10
CA GLU A 259 -2.30 12.92 -20.25
C GLU A 259 -2.99 12.79 -21.61
N GLY A 260 -4.20 12.21 -21.67
CA GLY A 260 -4.95 12.03 -22.91
C GLY A 260 -4.35 10.96 -23.82
N GLU A 261 -3.72 9.95 -23.25
CA GLU A 261 -3.19 8.82 -24.00
C GLU A 261 -4.28 7.76 -24.26
N GLU A 262 -4.17 7.05 -25.38
CA GLU A 262 -5.04 5.92 -25.69
C GLU A 262 -4.74 4.77 -24.72
N ARG A 263 -5.69 4.47 -23.83
CA ARG A 263 -5.60 3.43 -22.80
C ARG A 263 -6.91 2.68 -22.65
N HIS A 264 -6.77 1.41 -22.30
CA HIS A 264 -7.88 0.58 -21.85
C HIS A 264 -7.45 -0.15 -20.57
N THR A 265 -8.37 -0.37 -19.65
CA THR A 265 -8.11 -1.09 -18.41
C THR A 265 -9.07 -2.26 -18.29
N PRO A 266 -8.62 -3.51 -18.53
CA PRO A 266 -9.40 -4.70 -18.29
C PRO A 266 -9.91 -4.78 -16.86
N GLU A 267 -11.02 -5.50 -16.62
CA GLU A 267 -11.65 -5.60 -15.29
C GLU A 267 -10.69 -6.13 -14.22
N GLU A 268 -9.81 -7.06 -14.58
CA GLU A 268 -8.83 -7.69 -13.68
C GLU A 268 -7.75 -6.70 -13.21
N LEU A 269 -7.49 -5.66 -13.97
CA LEU A 269 -6.50 -4.62 -13.65
C LEU A 269 -7.12 -3.40 -12.98
N GLN A 270 -8.44 -3.35 -12.85
CA GLN A 270 -9.12 -2.26 -12.16
C GLN A 270 -9.02 -2.43 -10.65
N LYS A 271 -8.67 -1.36 -9.97
CA LYS A 271 -8.69 -1.23 -8.52
C LYS A 271 -9.70 -0.18 -8.12
N PHE A 272 -10.35 -0.41 -6.99
CA PHE A 272 -11.33 0.51 -6.44
C PHE A 272 -11.03 0.78 -4.97
N ALA A 273 -11.01 2.04 -4.61
CA ALA A 273 -10.85 2.50 -3.24
C ALA A 273 -12.03 3.39 -2.86
N CYS A 274 -12.58 3.20 -1.66
CA CYS A 274 -13.76 3.92 -1.21
C CYS A 274 -13.67 4.24 0.28
N LEU A 275 -14.33 5.33 0.71
CA LEU A 275 -14.51 5.63 2.12
C LEU A 275 -15.33 4.55 2.81
N ASN A 276 -14.86 4.07 3.96
CA ASN A 276 -15.59 3.07 4.75
C ASN A 276 -17.01 3.52 5.10
N SER A 277 -17.19 4.79 5.45
CA SER A 277 -18.52 5.32 5.78
C SER A 277 -19.48 5.33 4.59
N PHE A 278 -18.97 5.51 3.37
CA PHE A 278 -19.75 5.43 2.15
C PHE A 278 -20.11 3.98 1.82
N MET A 279 -19.15 3.07 1.98
CA MET A 279 -19.38 1.63 1.80
C MET A 279 -20.44 1.10 2.76
N VAL A 280 -20.34 1.43 4.05
CA VAL A 280 -21.36 1.05 5.04
C VAL A 280 -22.73 1.61 4.69
N ALA A 281 -22.81 2.86 4.24
CA ALA A 281 -24.07 3.45 3.78
C ALA A 281 -24.64 2.72 2.56
N MET A 282 -23.80 2.30 1.63
CA MET A 282 -24.20 1.51 0.46
C MET A 282 -24.69 0.12 0.88
N GLU A 283 -23.97 -0.56 1.74
CA GLU A 283 -24.32 -1.88 2.29
C GLU A 283 -25.66 -1.87 3.02
N THR A 284 -25.94 -0.82 3.76
CA THR A 284 -27.18 -0.70 4.55
C THR A 284 -28.40 -0.30 3.72
N ASN A 285 -28.23 0.39 2.61
CA ASN A 285 -29.33 0.93 1.78
C ASN A 285 -29.59 0.13 0.49
N VAL A 286 -28.63 -0.66 0.05
CA VAL A 286 -28.77 -1.51 -1.15
C VAL A 286 -28.68 -2.96 -0.71
N TYR A 287 -29.64 -3.79 -1.12
CA TYR A 287 -29.65 -5.20 -0.77
C TYR A 287 -28.33 -5.87 -1.16
N TYR A 288 -27.64 -6.35 -0.14
CA TYR A 288 -26.23 -6.72 -0.09
C TYR A 288 -25.85 -7.94 -0.92
N SER A 289 -26.81 -8.84 -1.25
CA SER A 289 -26.43 -10.23 -1.47
C SER A 289 -25.82 -10.55 -2.84
N ALA A 290 -26.54 -10.33 -3.92
CA ALA A 290 -26.08 -10.87 -5.20
C ALA A 290 -25.17 -9.90 -5.98
N PHE A 291 -25.48 -8.62 -5.93
CA PHE A 291 -24.76 -7.62 -6.71
C PHE A 291 -23.39 -7.32 -6.12
N HIS A 292 -23.32 -7.24 -4.78
CA HIS A 292 -22.07 -6.99 -4.08
C HIS A 292 -21.08 -8.14 -4.25
N ASP A 293 -21.53 -9.38 -4.05
CA ASP A 293 -20.64 -10.54 -4.09
C ASP A 293 -20.16 -10.87 -5.50
N GLU A 294 -21.00 -10.74 -6.48
CA GLU A 294 -20.68 -11.16 -7.84
C GLU A 294 -19.96 -10.08 -8.65
N TYR A 295 -20.30 -8.81 -8.44
CA TYR A 295 -19.76 -7.71 -9.20
C TYR A 295 -18.66 -6.94 -8.46
N LEU A 296 -18.93 -6.46 -7.24
CA LEU A 296 -17.98 -5.61 -6.52
C LEU A 296 -16.71 -6.37 -6.08
N LYS A 297 -16.82 -7.64 -5.70
CA LYS A 297 -15.63 -8.47 -5.42
C LYS A 297 -14.77 -8.71 -6.66
N LYS A 298 -15.35 -8.73 -7.83
CA LYS A 298 -14.66 -9.05 -9.07
C LYS A 298 -13.95 -7.86 -9.69
N VAL A 299 -14.59 -6.68 -9.65
CA VAL A 299 -14.11 -5.45 -10.29
C VAL A 299 -13.61 -4.44 -9.28
N VAL A 300 -14.26 -4.38 -8.13
CA VAL A 300 -14.03 -3.39 -7.08
C VAL A 300 -13.37 -4.11 -5.91
N ASN A 301 -12.16 -3.71 -5.57
CA ASN A 301 -11.47 -4.27 -4.42
C ASN A 301 -11.91 -3.58 -3.14
N LEU A 302 -12.90 -4.16 -2.46
CA LEU A 302 -13.42 -3.64 -1.18
C LEU A 302 -12.44 -3.80 -0.02
N GLU A 303 -11.35 -4.53 -0.21
CA GLU A 303 -10.31 -4.73 0.80
C GLU A 303 -9.34 -3.55 0.88
N ILE A 304 -9.52 -2.52 0.04
CA ILE A 304 -8.72 -1.30 0.06
C ILE A 304 -9.55 -0.12 0.60
N PRO A 305 -9.78 -0.02 1.89
CA PRO A 305 -10.32 1.20 2.49
C PRO A 305 -9.22 2.27 2.47
N TYR A 306 -9.60 3.50 2.13
CA TYR A 306 -8.67 4.61 2.22
C TYR A 306 -9.38 5.84 2.81
N TRP A 307 -8.61 6.86 3.18
CA TRP A 307 -9.10 8.05 3.88
C TRP A 307 -9.89 7.75 5.16
N GLN A 308 -9.50 6.74 5.90
CA GLN A 308 -10.15 6.49 7.20
C GLN A 308 -10.09 7.69 8.15
N ALA A 309 -8.98 8.42 8.12
CA ALA A 309 -8.84 9.65 8.90
C ALA A 309 -9.71 10.80 8.38
N GLU A 310 -10.19 10.73 7.15
CA GLU A 310 -10.98 11.76 6.49
C GLU A 310 -12.49 11.57 6.67
N GLN A 311 -12.92 10.59 7.43
CA GLN A 311 -14.34 10.32 7.68
C GLN A 311 -15.11 11.51 8.28
N THR A 312 -14.39 12.41 8.93
CA THR A 312 -14.94 13.60 9.57
C THR A 312 -14.70 14.89 8.78
N ARG A 313 -14.01 14.83 7.64
CA ARG A 313 -13.66 16.00 6.85
C ARG A 313 -14.50 16.09 5.59
N ASP A 314 -14.98 17.31 5.31
CA ASP A 314 -15.72 17.61 4.08
C ASP A 314 -14.80 17.81 2.86
N ALA A 315 -13.52 18.06 3.09
CA ALA A 315 -12.53 18.30 2.04
C ALA A 315 -11.18 17.69 2.39
N ILE A 316 -10.47 17.25 1.35
CA ILE A 316 -9.07 16.78 1.42
C ILE A 316 -8.20 17.85 0.78
N SER A 317 -7.16 18.30 1.49
CA SER A 317 -6.13 19.19 0.93
C SER A 317 -4.90 18.37 0.56
N VAL A 318 -4.50 18.45 -0.69
CA VAL A 318 -3.37 17.69 -1.24
C VAL A 318 -2.41 18.61 -1.93
N LYS A 319 -1.12 18.49 -1.62
CA LYS A 319 -0.05 19.15 -2.36
C LYS A 319 0.36 18.32 -3.54
N ILE A 320 0.25 18.86 -4.74
CA ILE A 320 0.68 18.24 -5.99
C ILE A 320 1.85 19.02 -6.58
N GLU A 321 2.66 18.35 -7.39
CA GLU A 321 3.66 19.01 -8.22
C GLU A 321 2.93 19.69 -9.38
N ASP A 322 3.15 20.98 -9.59
CA ASP A 322 2.47 21.75 -10.64
C ASP A 322 3.24 21.74 -11.98
N GLY A 323 4.39 21.08 -12.02
CA GLY A 323 5.21 20.92 -13.21
C GLY A 323 5.98 22.19 -13.62
N THR A 324 5.93 23.26 -12.81
CA THR A 324 6.71 24.47 -13.03
C THR A 324 7.94 24.47 -12.13
N GLU A 325 9.10 24.84 -12.67
CA GLU A 325 10.37 24.83 -11.91
C GLU A 325 10.41 25.87 -10.77
N GLU A 326 9.55 26.88 -10.80
CA GLU A 326 9.57 28.00 -9.82
C GLU A 326 8.67 27.79 -8.59
N SER A 327 7.56 27.07 -8.69
CA SER A 327 6.58 26.97 -7.57
C SER A 327 6.65 25.66 -6.80
N GLY A 328 7.18 24.62 -7.40
CA GLY A 328 7.39 23.31 -6.79
C GLY A 328 6.12 22.56 -6.40
N THR A 329 5.14 23.18 -5.75
CA THR A 329 3.92 22.50 -5.29
C THR A 329 2.70 23.41 -5.28
N LYS A 330 1.56 22.88 -5.73
CA LYS A 330 0.24 23.50 -5.66
C LYS A 330 -0.63 22.74 -4.67
N GLU A 331 -1.34 23.46 -3.83
CA GLU A 331 -2.35 22.87 -2.95
C GLU A 331 -3.69 22.77 -3.67
N VAL A 332 -4.25 21.57 -3.70
CA VAL A 332 -5.54 21.27 -4.30
C VAL A 332 -6.50 20.77 -3.23
N GLN A 333 -7.67 21.41 -3.13
CA GLN A 333 -8.74 20.98 -2.24
C GLN A 333 -9.77 20.20 -3.03
N ILE A 334 -10.03 18.96 -2.59
CA ILE A 334 -11.05 18.09 -3.17
C ILE A 334 -12.19 17.98 -2.18
N ASN A 335 -13.35 18.48 -2.57
CA ASN A 335 -14.51 18.47 -1.70
C ASN A 335 -15.30 17.16 -1.86
N GLY A 336 -15.55 16.47 -0.73
CA GLY A 336 -16.40 15.29 -0.69
C GLY A 336 -15.91 14.12 -1.54
N LEU A 337 -14.61 13.90 -1.61
CA LEU A 337 -14.05 12.72 -2.27
C LEU A 337 -14.51 11.46 -1.55
N VAL A 338 -15.18 10.54 -2.23
CA VAL A 338 -15.74 9.32 -1.64
C VAL A 338 -15.17 8.05 -2.20
N ALA A 339 -14.78 8.04 -3.47
CA ALA A 339 -14.24 6.86 -4.10
C ALA A 339 -13.30 7.20 -5.26
N MET A 340 -12.51 6.20 -5.64
CA MET A 340 -11.56 6.29 -6.74
C MET A 340 -11.46 4.93 -7.42
N MET A 341 -11.54 4.91 -8.74
CA MET A 341 -11.34 3.73 -9.59
C MET A 341 -10.14 3.98 -10.48
N PHE A 342 -9.19 3.06 -10.51
CA PHE A 342 -7.94 3.28 -11.20
C PHE A 342 -7.31 1.98 -11.73
N ASP A 343 -6.46 2.13 -12.72
CA ASP A 343 -5.64 1.04 -13.23
C ASP A 343 -4.60 0.62 -12.20
N THR A 344 -4.35 -0.68 -12.08
CA THR A 344 -3.32 -1.22 -11.15
C THR A 344 -1.94 -0.62 -11.42
N ASP A 345 -1.67 -0.13 -12.64
CA ASP A 345 -0.40 0.51 -13.02
C ASP A 345 -0.43 2.03 -12.93
N ALA A 346 -1.57 2.63 -12.51
CA ALA A 346 -1.68 4.06 -12.31
C ALA A 346 -0.95 4.53 -11.05
N LEU A 347 -0.92 3.71 -10.02
CA LEU A 347 -0.21 4.02 -8.78
C LEU A 347 0.29 2.74 -8.10
N GLY A 348 1.31 2.89 -7.30
CA GLY A 348 1.87 1.78 -6.54
C GLY A 348 3.00 2.19 -5.63
N THR A 349 3.37 1.28 -4.74
CA THR A 349 4.48 1.42 -3.81
C THR A 349 5.47 0.29 -4.02
N PHE A 350 6.74 0.60 -3.91
CA PHE A 350 7.83 -0.37 -3.86
C PHE A 350 8.52 -0.30 -2.52
N LYS A 351 8.94 -1.43 -2.00
CA LYS A 351 9.70 -1.54 -0.75
C LYS A 351 11.12 -1.98 -1.07
N GLU A 352 12.09 -1.36 -0.43
CA GLU A 352 13.46 -1.86 -0.39
C GLU A 352 13.69 -2.73 0.85
N GLU A 353 14.82 -3.45 0.86
CA GLU A 353 15.23 -4.25 2.00
C GLU A 353 15.51 -3.35 3.20
N VAL A 354 15.07 -3.78 4.39
CA VAL A 354 15.27 -3.04 5.63
C VAL A 354 16.68 -3.30 6.14
N GLU A 355 17.50 -2.26 6.23
CA GLU A 355 18.80 -2.31 6.87
C GLU A 355 18.66 -2.12 8.37
N THR A 356 19.40 -2.92 9.15
CA THR A 356 19.36 -2.86 10.60
C THR A 356 20.75 -2.58 11.16
N LEU A 357 20.87 -1.51 11.95
CA LEU A 357 22.12 -1.05 12.55
C LEU A 357 21.97 -0.90 14.07
N ASN A 358 23.00 -1.30 14.82
CA ASN A 358 23.04 -1.17 16.27
C ASN A 358 24.12 -0.18 16.71
N THR A 359 23.82 0.59 17.76
CA THR A 359 24.87 1.37 18.44
C THR A 359 25.63 0.52 19.43
N PRO A 360 26.88 0.88 19.76
CA PRO A 360 27.56 0.32 20.92
C PRO A 360 26.79 0.58 22.23
N ILE A 361 27.04 -0.25 23.26
CA ILE A 361 26.42 -0.07 24.57
C ILE A 361 26.87 1.24 25.20
N ASN A 362 25.92 2.07 25.61
CA ASN A 362 26.19 3.19 26.48
C ASN A 362 26.55 2.68 27.89
N ALA A 363 27.81 2.80 28.29
CA ALA A 363 28.29 2.26 29.56
C ALA A 363 27.66 2.94 30.79
N ALA A 364 27.32 4.22 30.71
CA ALA A 364 26.78 4.99 31.82
C ALA A 364 25.33 4.59 32.13
N ALA A 365 24.51 4.39 31.07
CA ALA A 365 23.08 4.13 31.21
C ALA A 365 22.66 2.69 30.83
N ARG A 366 23.63 1.87 30.43
CA ARG A 366 23.45 0.44 30.13
C ARG A 366 22.37 0.13 29.12
N TYR A 367 22.33 0.90 28.01
CA TYR A 367 21.42 0.69 26.91
C TYR A 367 22.15 0.81 25.57
N TRP A 368 21.52 0.34 24.50
CA TRP A 368 21.89 0.59 23.12
C TRP A 368 20.64 0.82 22.27
N ASN A 369 20.81 1.39 21.09
CA ASN A 369 19.75 1.64 20.13
C ASN A 369 19.94 0.73 18.92
N THR A 370 18.85 0.15 18.47
CA THR A 370 18.75 -0.52 17.19
C THR A 370 17.97 0.35 16.24
N TYR A 371 18.54 0.63 15.09
CA TYR A 371 17.95 1.44 14.03
C TYR A 371 17.52 0.53 12.88
N TRP A 372 16.33 0.73 12.39
CA TRP A 372 15.84 0.15 11.15
C TRP A 372 15.74 1.26 10.11
N HIS A 373 16.53 1.16 9.04
CA HIS A 373 16.51 2.05 7.91
C HIS A 373 15.78 1.37 6.77
N ALA A 374 14.84 2.07 6.18
CA ALA A 374 14.13 1.58 5.01
C ALA A 374 13.88 2.72 4.05
N GLU A 375 13.87 2.41 2.78
CA GLU A 375 13.49 3.33 1.73
C GLU A 375 12.22 2.82 1.06
N LYS A 376 11.39 3.75 0.63
CA LYS A 376 10.18 3.48 -0.14
C LYS A 376 10.13 4.40 -1.33
N LEU A 377 9.72 3.81 -2.42
CA LEU A 377 9.36 4.53 -3.63
C LEU A 377 7.86 4.37 -3.83
N TRP A 378 7.16 5.48 -4.02
CA TRP A 378 5.80 5.45 -4.54
C TRP A 378 5.74 6.22 -5.84
N PHE A 379 4.81 5.85 -6.69
CA PHE A 379 4.66 6.48 -7.99
C PHE A 379 3.19 6.68 -8.34
N ASN A 380 2.93 7.72 -9.13
CA ASN A 380 1.67 7.99 -9.80
C ASN A 380 1.94 8.15 -11.30
N ASP A 381 1.21 7.42 -12.11
CA ASP A 381 1.28 7.54 -13.57
C ASP A 381 -0.03 8.09 -14.13
N LEU A 382 -0.02 9.37 -14.44
CA LEU A 382 -1.18 10.11 -14.95
C LEU A 382 -1.58 9.72 -16.39
N SER A 383 -0.78 8.91 -17.05
CA SER A 383 -1.11 8.37 -18.36
C SER A 383 -1.94 7.08 -18.29
N GLU A 384 -2.14 6.53 -17.10
CA GLU A 384 -3.05 5.41 -16.89
C GLU A 384 -4.43 5.88 -16.43
N ASN A 385 -5.44 5.02 -16.64
CA ASN A 385 -6.82 5.39 -16.37
C ASN A 385 -7.07 5.54 -14.85
N CYS A 386 -7.71 6.64 -14.48
CA CYS A 386 -8.13 6.93 -13.13
C CYS A 386 -9.37 7.81 -13.13
N ILE A 387 -10.39 7.44 -12.35
CA ILE A 387 -11.63 8.17 -12.14
C ILE A 387 -11.79 8.42 -10.66
N ILE A 388 -12.16 9.63 -10.28
CA ILE A 388 -12.50 10.01 -8.92
C ILE A 388 -13.96 10.40 -8.81
N TYR A 389 -14.56 10.08 -7.67
CA TYR A 389 -15.97 10.34 -7.39
C TYR A 389 -16.11 11.28 -6.20
N THR A 390 -16.82 12.38 -6.40
CA THR A 390 -17.05 13.40 -5.38
C THR A 390 -18.54 13.60 -5.09
N LEU A 391 -18.86 14.06 -3.88
CA LEU A 391 -20.21 14.45 -3.44
C LEU A 391 -20.52 15.91 -3.80
N GLU A 392 -20.15 16.36 -4.96
CA GLU A 392 -20.51 17.68 -5.49
C GLU A 392 -21.73 17.60 -6.40
#